data_03cac83d4e690c84fb889db39d96a063
#
_entry.id   03cac83d4e690c84fb889db39d96a063
#
_cell.length_a   1.000
_cell.length_b   1.000
_cell.length_c   1.000
_cell.angle_alpha   90.00
_cell.angle_beta   90.00
_cell.angle_gamma   90.00
#
_symmetry.space_group_name_H-M   'P 1'
#
loop_
_entity.id
_entity.type
_entity.pdbx_description
1 polymer ?
#
loop_
_entity_poly.entity_id
_entity_poly.type
_entity_poly.pdbx_seq_one_letter_code
_entity_poly.pdbx_strand_id
1 'polypeptide(L)'
;MKAIVTAAGYASRLWPLTKDIPKPLIEVKGKPIVEHIVNKVAEIPDVDEIFIVTNAKFYPLFEQWLIEAKAVAVAVAVGGASAPSVPVKLVNDGTTSNDDRLGQVGDIHLVLEQENVDDDLLVVAGDNLFNFSLLQSYETFLQRQLILNPLYESKSYRAARESGSVVIDEETGEFIEFMEKAQTPKSTLISLGIYFFPQQKLQLIKKYIDEKNNPDKMGFFLMWLMQQEKVIGHVYTEKWFDVGWIEALETARKEFTP
;
A
#
# COMPACT_ATOMS: atom_id res chain seq x y z
N MET A 1 0.52 -6.79 -15.18
CA MET A 1 0.97 -6.09 -13.92
C MET A 1 0.54 -6.88 -12.73
N LYS A 2 1.42 -7.09 -11.75
CA LYS A 2 1.09 -7.71 -10.45
C LYS A 2 0.84 -6.63 -9.39
N ALA A 3 0.06 -6.97 -8.37
CA ALA A 3 -0.13 -6.08 -7.21
C ALA A 3 0.25 -6.78 -5.91
N ILE A 4 0.88 -6.06 -4.98
CA ILE A 4 1.18 -6.53 -3.62
C ILE A 4 0.52 -5.60 -2.62
N VAL A 5 -0.30 -6.17 -1.72
CA VAL A 5 -0.85 -5.48 -0.56
C VAL A 5 -0.05 -5.93 0.67
N THR A 6 0.71 -5.00 1.28
CA THR A 6 1.52 -5.31 2.46
C THR A 6 0.69 -5.23 3.74
N ALA A 7 0.43 -6.37 4.37
CA ALA A 7 -0.49 -6.53 5.49
C ALA A 7 0.12 -7.31 6.68
N ALA A 8 1.47 -7.41 6.76
CA ALA A 8 2.18 -8.18 7.79
C ALA A 8 2.44 -7.40 9.09
N GLY A 9 2.05 -6.13 9.17
CA GLY A 9 2.26 -5.28 10.35
C GLY A 9 1.43 -5.69 11.56
N TYR A 10 2.01 -5.59 12.77
CA TYR A 10 1.38 -5.95 14.05
C TYR A 10 0.52 -4.84 14.65
N ALA A 11 0.56 -3.62 14.11
CA ALA A 11 -0.27 -2.45 14.46
C ALA A 11 -0.42 -2.19 15.98
N SER A 12 0.65 -2.34 16.76
CA SER A 12 0.64 -2.28 18.24
C SER A 12 0.10 -0.94 18.81
N ARG A 13 0.09 0.14 18.02
CA ARG A 13 -0.46 1.45 18.43
C ARG A 13 -1.99 1.45 18.58
N LEU A 14 -2.67 0.49 17.95
CA LEU A 14 -4.13 0.32 18.02
C LEU A 14 -4.56 -0.71 19.08
N TRP A 15 -3.64 -1.22 19.92
CA TRP A 15 -4.01 -2.11 21.00
C TRP A 15 -4.99 -1.44 21.96
N PRO A 16 -5.99 -2.20 22.50
CA PRO A 16 -6.19 -3.66 22.37
C PRO A 16 -6.85 -4.11 21.07
N LEU A 17 -7.39 -3.22 20.24
CA LEU A 17 -8.20 -3.53 19.05
C LEU A 17 -7.48 -4.47 18.06
N THR A 18 -6.17 -4.25 17.85
CA THR A 18 -5.35 -5.03 16.90
C THR A 18 -4.54 -6.15 17.56
N LYS A 19 -4.87 -6.52 18.80
CA LYS A 19 -4.19 -7.62 19.47
C LYS A 19 -4.50 -8.96 18.80
N ASP A 20 -5.77 -9.16 18.41
CA ASP A 20 -6.29 -10.40 17.89
C ASP A 20 -6.81 -10.27 16.45
N ILE A 21 -6.96 -9.06 15.93
CA ILE A 21 -7.41 -8.78 14.56
C ILE A 21 -6.40 -7.86 13.90
N PRO A 22 -5.82 -8.23 12.74
CA PRO A 22 -4.89 -7.36 12.03
C PRO A 22 -5.60 -6.11 11.48
N LYS A 23 -4.89 -4.97 11.48
CA LYS A 23 -5.45 -3.68 11.03
C LYS A 23 -6.16 -3.74 9.66
N PRO A 24 -5.62 -4.44 8.63
CA PRO A 24 -6.29 -4.52 7.32
C PRO A 24 -7.65 -5.25 7.35
N LEU A 25 -7.92 -6.06 8.37
CA LEU A 25 -9.21 -6.75 8.56
C LEU A 25 -10.19 -5.98 9.44
N ILE A 26 -9.84 -4.78 9.92
CA ILE A 26 -10.80 -3.91 10.62
C ILE A 26 -11.84 -3.39 9.62
N GLU A 27 -13.10 -3.43 10.03
CA GLU A 27 -14.21 -2.97 9.18
C GLU A 27 -14.38 -1.46 9.19
N VAL A 28 -14.57 -0.93 7.99
CA VAL A 28 -15.01 0.44 7.71
C VAL A 28 -16.16 0.37 6.70
N LYS A 29 -17.31 0.96 7.01
CA LYS A 29 -18.52 0.91 6.15
C LYS A 29 -18.94 -0.51 5.75
N GLY A 30 -18.84 -1.46 6.69
CA GLY A 30 -19.30 -2.84 6.52
C GLY A 30 -18.39 -3.75 5.71
N LYS A 31 -17.15 -3.31 5.41
CA LYS A 31 -16.13 -4.10 4.72
C LYS A 31 -14.77 -3.92 5.38
N PRO A 32 -13.93 -4.95 5.44
CA PRO A 32 -12.53 -4.81 5.85
C PRO A 32 -11.75 -3.80 5.00
N ILE A 33 -10.80 -3.10 5.60
CA ILE A 33 -9.93 -2.13 4.88
C ILE A 33 -9.27 -2.79 3.66
N VAL A 34 -8.77 -4.01 3.82
CA VAL A 34 -8.13 -4.76 2.72
C VAL A 34 -9.07 -5.01 1.55
N GLU A 35 -10.38 -5.20 1.80
CA GLU A 35 -11.37 -5.38 0.72
C GLU A 35 -11.57 -4.10 -0.09
N HIS A 36 -11.59 -2.93 0.58
CA HIS A 36 -11.61 -1.65 -0.12
C HIS A 36 -10.38 -1.47 -1.01
N ILE A 37 -9.19 -1.82 -0.50
CA ILE A 37 -7.92 -1.75 -1.25
C ILE A 37 -7.96 -2.71 -2.46
N VAL A 38 -8.33 -3.97 -2.27
CA VAL A 38 -8.42 -4.97 -3.34
C VAL A 38 -9.37 -4.49 -4.45
N ASN A 39 -10.52 -3.93 -4.08
CA ASN A 39 -11.48 -3.40 -5.06
C ASN A 39 -10.87 -2.24 -5.86
N LYS A 40 -10.14 -1.30 -5.22
CA LYS A 40 -9.47 -0.18 -5.91
C LYS A 40 -8.33 -0.65 -6.81
N VAL A 41 -7.58 -1.64 -6.40
CA VAL A 41 -6.51 -2.25 -7.20
C VAL A 41 -7.09 -2.98 -8.41
N ALA A 42 -8.22 -3.67 -8.25
CA ALA A 42 -8.90 -4.37 -9.33
C ALA A 42 -9.56 -3.43 -10.38
N GLU A 43 -9.68 -2.11 -10.10
CA GLU A 43 -10.09 -1.12 -11.11
C GLU A 43 -9.02 -0.91 -12.19
N ILE A 44 -7.74 -1.29 -11.93
CA ILE A 44 -6.63 -1.13 -12.87
C ILE A 44 -6.67 -2.24 -13.91
N PRO A 45 -6.81 -1.94 -15.21
CA PRO A 45 -7.09 -2.95 -16.24
C PRO A 45 -6.02 -4.03 -16.38
N ASP A 46 -4.74 -3.66 -16.18
CA ASP A 46 -3.61 -4.56 -16.37
C ASP A 46 -3.25 -5.38 -15.12
N VAL A 47 -3.92 -5.14 -13.99
CA VAL A 47 -3.71 -5.97 -12.81
C VAL A 47 -4.40 -7.32 -13.01
N ASP A 48 -3.59 -8.37 -13.10
CA ASP A 48 -4.03 -9.73 -13.36
C ASP A 48 -3.90 -10.67 -12.15
N GLU A 49 -3.20 -10.24 -11.08
CA GLU A 49 -3.08 -10.97 -9.83
C GLU A 49 -2.72 -10.02 -8.67
N ILE A 50 -3.30 -10.28 -7.50
CA ILE A 50 -3.06 -9.53 -6.26
C ILE A 50 -2.50 -10.48 -5.21
N PHE A 51 -1.31 -10.18 -4.69
CA PHE A 51 -0.72 -10.86 -3.53
C PHE A 51 -1.01 -10.04 -2.27
N ILE A 52 -1.49 -10.69 -1.22
CA ILE A 52 -1.59 -10.09 0.11
C ILE A 52 -0.57 -10.76 1.01
N VAL A 53 0.49 -10.05 1.39
CA VAL A 53 1.49 -10.60 2.31
C VAL A 53 1.12 -10.27 3.75
N THR A 54 1.07 -11.30 4.59
CA THR A 54 0.75 -11.18 6.01
C THR A 54 1.62 -12.10 6.85
N ASN A 55 1.66 -11.87 8.17
CA ASN A 55 2.46 -12.67 9.10
C ASN A 55 1.76 -13.97 9.51
N ALA A 56 2.53 -14.94 10.03
CA ALA A 56 2.03 -16.26 10.40
C ALA A 56 0.92 -16.20 11.48
N LYS A 57 0.97 -15.20 12.38
CA LYS A 57 -0.03 -15.03 13.42
C LYS A 57 -1.43 -14.75 12.84
N PHE A 58 -1.51 -13.89 11.83
CA PHE A 58 -2.77 -13.42 11.27
C PHE A 58 -3.16 -14.13 9.97
N TYR A 59 -2.28 -14.95 9.40
CA TYR A 59 -2.54 -15.67 8.16
C TYR A 59 -3.87 -16.44 8.17
N PRO A 60 -4.27 -17.18 9.24
CA PRO A 60 -5.56 -17.89 9.25
C PRO A 60 -6.78 -16.96 9.16
N LEU A 61 -6.68 -15.73 9.69
CA LEU A 61 -7.77 -14.76 9.61
C LEU A 61 -7.94 -14.22 8.19
N PHE A 62 -6.84 -14.02 7.47
CA PHE A 62 -6.89 -13.65 6.05
C PHE A 62 -7.41 -14.79 5.17
N GLU A 63 -7.07 -16.06 5.49
CA GLU A 63 -7.65 -17.22 4.78
C GLU A 63 -9.17 -17.26 4.95
N GLN A 64 -9.65 -17.08 6.19
CA GLN A 64 -11.10 -17.04 6.46
C GLN A 64 -11.77 -15.91 5.70
N TRP A 65 -11.25 -14.69 5.78
CA TRP A 65 -11.76 -13.55 5.03
C TRP A 65 -11.81 -13.81 3.53
N LEU A 66 -10.75 -14.37 2.94
CA LEU A 66 -10.68 -14.63 1.50
C LEU A 66 -11.71 -15.66 1.05
N ILE A 67 -11.99 -16.69 1.87
CA ILE A 67 -13.05 -17.67 1.60
C ILE A 67 -14.43 -16.99 1.62
N GLU A 68 -14.69 -16.16 2.63
CA GLU A 68 -15.95 -15.42 2.77
C GLU A 68 -16.15 -14.42 1.62
N ALA A 69 -15.14 -13.66 1.26
CA ALA A 69 -15.18 -12.71 0.16
C ALA A 69 -15.45 -13.39 -1.19
N LYS A 70 -14.81 -14.54 -1.47
CA LYS A 70 -15.08 -15.34 -2.67
C LYS A 70 -16.51 -15.88 -2.70
N ALA A 71 -17.03 -16.32 -1.57
CA ALA A 71 -18.42 -16.80 -1.47
C ALA A 71 -19.42 -15.68 -1.78
N VAL A 72 -19.17 -14.46 -1.29
CA VAL A 72 -20.01 -13.29 -1.58
C VAL A 72 -19.93 -12.91 -3.07
N ALA A 73 -18.73 -12.90 -3.66
CA ALA A 73 -18.53 -12.59 -5.08
C ALA A 73 -19.28 -13.57 -5.99
N VAL A 74 -19.26 -14.86 -5.68
CA VAL A 74 -20.04 -15.89 -6.40
C VAL A 74 -21.54 -15.62 -6.28
N ALA A 75 -22.05 -15.28 -5.10
CA ALA A 75 -23.46 -14.99 -4.87
C ALA A 75 -23.93 -13.75 -5.67
N VAL A 76 -23.09 -12.71 -5.74
CA VAL A 76 -23.35 -11.49 -6.53
C VAL A 76 -23.33 -11.79 -8.03
N ALA A 77 -22.38 -12.60 -8.51
CA ALA A 77 -22.30 -12.99 -9.92
C ALA A 77 -23.54 -13.77 -10.39
N VAL A 78 -24.12 -14.62 -9.53
CA VAL A 78 -25.39 -15.31 -9.81
C VAL A 78 -26.56 -14.33 -9.94
N GLY A 79 -26.46 -13.15 -9.28
CA GLY A 79 -27.44 -12.05 -9.40
C GLY A 79 -27.26 -11.14 -10.62
N GLY A 80 -26.30 -11.43 -11.52
CA GLY A 80 -26.10 -10.70 -12.79
C GLY A 80 -25.15 -9.50 -12.72
N ALA A 81 -24.45 -9.27 -11.62
CA ALA A 81 -23.37 -8.30 -11.53
C ALA A 81 -22.01 -9.03 -11.58
N SER A 82 -21.29 -8.92 -12.70
CA SER A 82 -19.93 -9.45 -12.80
C SER A 82 -18.96 -8.45 -12.17
N ALA A 83 -18.51 -8.71 -10.94
CA ALA A 83 -17.27 -8.09 -10.48
C ALA A 83 -16.10 -8.71 -11.26
N PRO A 84 -15.13 -7.92 -11.77
CA PRO A 84 -13.89 -8.46 -12.30
C PRO A 84 -13.17 -9.17 -11.15
N SER A 85 -13.10 -10.50 -11.22
CA SER A 85 -12.43 -11.29 -10.19
C SER A 85 -10.95 -11.40 -10.50
N VAL A 86 -10.19 -10.34 -10.18
CA VAL A 86 -8.73 -10.47 -10.16
C VAL A 86 -8.37 -11.50 -9.08
N PRO A 87 -7.59 -12.55 -9.41
CA PRO A 87 -7.17 -13.55 -8.45
C PRO A 87 -6.43 -12.93 -7.27
N VAL A 88 -6.80 -13.32 -6.05
CA VAL A 88 -6.11 -12.93 -4.82
C VAL A 88 -5.42 -14.15 -4.23
N LYS A 89 -4.12 -14.03 -3.96
CA LYS A 89 -3.27 -15.03 -3.31
C LYS A 89 -2.70 -14.50 -2.01
N LEU A 90 -2.73 -15.31 -0.96
CA LEU A 90 -2.12 -14.98 0.33
C LEU A 90 -0.68 -15.49 0.37
N VAL A 91 0.22 -14.66 0.88
CA VAL A 91 1.62 -15.00 1.14
C VAL A 91 1.88 -14.84 2.63
N ASN A 92 2.46 -15.88 3.25
CA ASN A 92 2.84 -15.87 4.66
C ASN A 92 4.33 -15.49 4.74
N ASP A 93 4.65 -14.40 5.46
CA ASP A 93 6.04 -13.98 5.66
C ASP A 93 6.80 -14.85 6.68
N GLY A 94 6.09 -15.73 7.39
CA GLY A 94 6.64 -16.64 8.39
C GLY A 94 6.92 -16.01 9.75
N THR A 95 6.75 -14.69 9.90
CA THR A 95 7.02 -13.99 11.17
C THR A 95 5.89 -14.20 12.19
N THR A 96 6.25 -14.27 13.47
CA THR A 96 5.33 -14.60 14.57
C THR A 96 5.17 -13.48 15.57
N SER A 97 6.05 -12.49 15.53
CA SER A 97 6.08 -11.35 16.44
C SER A 97 6.58 -10.07 15.76
N ASN A 98 6.42 -8.94 16.44
CA ASN A 98 6.96 -7.68 15.93
C ASN A 98 8.50 -7.64 15.87
N ASP A 99 9.17 -8.51 16.62
CA ASP A 99 10.63 -8.51 16.74
C ASP A 99 11.32 -9.25 15.59
N ASP A 100 10.65 -10.24 14.99
CA ASP A 100 11.14 -11.02 13.85
C ASP A 100 10.59 -10.54 12.50
N ARG A 101 9.82 -9.43 12.45
CA ARG A 101 9.21 -8.91 11.22
C ARG A 101 10.25 -8.62 10.13
N LEU A 102 9.91 -8.92 8.90
CA LEU A 102 10.76 -8.63 7.73
C LEU A 102 10.79 -7.14 7.40
N GLY A 103 9.74 -6.41 7.76
CA GLY A 103 9.52 -5.03 7.37
C GLY A 103 8.94 -4.91 5.96
N GLN A 104 8.37 -3.74 5.64
CA GLN A 104 7.56 -3.59 4.44
C GLN A 104 8.33 -3.88 3.14
N VAL A 105 9.59 -3.45 3.04
CA VAL A 105 10.44 -3.73 1.86
C VAL A 105 10.84 -5.20 1.83
N GLY A 106 11.08 -5.81 3.02
CA GLY A 106 11.36 -7.24 3.15
C GLY A 106 10.16 -8.10 2.71
N ASP A 107 8.95 -7.72 3.08
CA ASP A 107 7.72 -8.38 2.67
C ASP A 107 7.51 -8.34 1.15
N ILE A 108 7.77 -7.18 0.53
CA ILE A 108 7.71 -7.03 -0.92
C ILE A 108 8.76 -7.93 -1.57
N HIS A 109 10.01 -7.90 -1.09
CA HIS A 109 11.08 -8.74 -1.63
C HIS A 109 10.74 -10.23 -1.52
N LEU A 110 10.21 -10.67 -0.37
CA LEU A 110 9.77 -12.07 -0.18
C LEU A 110 8.76 -12.48 -1.26
N VAL A 111 7.74 -11.66 -1.51
CA VAL A 111 6.72 -11.96 -2.53
C VAL A 111 7.35 -12.04 -3.92
N LEU A 112 8.23 -11.09 -4.28
CA LEU A 112 8.91 -11.10 -5.58
C LEU A 112 9.69 -12.40 -5.81
N GLU A 113 10.44 -12.87 -4.81
CA GLU A 113 11.26 -14.09 -4.91
C GLU A 113 10.37 -15.35 -4.87
N GLN A 114 9.41 -15.44 -3.96
CA GLN A 114 8.59 -16.63 -3.76
C GLN A 114 7.66 -16.90 -4.94
N GLU A 115 7.07 -15.83 -5.48
CA GLU A 115 6.09 -15.90 -6.55
C GLU A 115 6.70 -15.71 -7.95
N ASN A 116 8.02 -15.50 -8.03
CA ASN A 116 8.76 -15.24 -9.27
C ASN A 116 8.13 -14.09 -10.07
N VAL A 117 7.83 -12.97 -9.40
CA VAL A 117 7.20 -11.81 -10.03
C VAL A 117 8.20 -11.12 -10.96
N ASP A 118 7.92 -11.15 -12.26
CA ASP A 118 8.72 -10.53 -13.32
C ASP A 118 7.78 -9.71 -14.24
N ASP A 119 7.16 -8.67 -13.69
CA ASP A 119 6.17 -7.82 -14.34
C ASP A 119 6.17 -6.44 -13.70
N ASP A 120 5.51 -5.45 -14.30
CA ASP A 120 5.21 -4.19 -13.62
C ASP A 120 4.50 -4.46 -12.30
N LEU A 121 4.82 -3.67 -11.28
CA LEU A 121 4.35 -3.92 -9.92
C LEU A 121 3.64 -2.70 -9.33
N LEU A 122 2.44 -2.94 -8.78
CA LEU A 122 1.76 -2.02 -7.87
C LEU A 122 1.91 -2.52 -6.43
N VAL A 123 2.42 -1.69 -5.54
CA VAL A 123 2.46 -1.95 -4.10
C VAL A 123 1.48 -1.04 -3.39
N VAL A 124 0.66 -1.57 -2.50
CA VAL A 124 -0.27 -0.80 -1.66
C VAL A 124 -0.11 -1.24 -0.21
N ALA A 125 0.10 -0.29 0.69
CA ALA A 125 0.09 -0.58 2.13
C ALA A 125 -1.32 -0.97 2.58
N GLY A 126 -1.46 -2.09 3.29
CA GLY A 126 -2.74 -2.70 3.69
C GLY A 126 -3.53 -1.92 4.75
N ASP A 127 -3.03 -0.78 5.16
CA ASP A 127 -3.67 0.15 6.10
C ASP A 127 -4.13 1.46 5.44
N ASN A 128 -3.96 1.59 4.13
CA ASN A 128 -4.42 2.74 3.36
C ASN A 128 -5.91 2.65 3.06
N LEU A 129 -6.64 3.69 3.40
CA LEU A 129 -8.04 3.83 3.02
C LEU A 129 -8.22 5.14 2.24
N PHE A 130 -8.67 5.04 0.99
CA PHE A 130 -8.82 6.19 0.09
C PHE A 130 -10.04 6.01 -0.82
N ASN A 131 -10.64 7.13 -1.26
CA ASN A 131 -11.85 7.11 -2.08
C ASN A 131 -11.62 7.51 -3.54
N PHE A 132 -10.38 7.89 -3.91
CA PHE A 132 -10.03 8.19 -5.30
C PHE A 132 -9.71 6.91 -6.09
N SER A 133 -9.76 7.02 -7.41
CA SER A 133 -9.32 5.97 -8.32
C SER A 133 -7.82 6.08 -8.58
N LEU A 134 -7.13 4.94 -8.68
CA LEU A 134 -5.71 4.89 -9.03
C LEU A 134 -5.46 4.98 -10.55
N LEU A 135 -6.50 5.06 -11.38
CA LEU A 135 -6.39 5.08 -12.84
C LEU A 135 -5.52 6.23 -13.36
N GLN A 136 -5.61 7.42 -12.77
CA GLN A 136 -4.79 8.56 -13.20
C GLN A 136 -3.30 8.34 -12.91
N SER A 137 -2.97 7.76 -11.75
CA SER A 137 -1.58 7.35 -11.44
C SER A 137 -1.11 6.25 -12.37
N TYR A 138 -1.96 5.28 -12.66
CA TYR A 138 -1.66 4.20 -13.59
C TYR A 138 -1.41 4.71 -15.02
N GLU A 139 -2.25 5.62 -15.54
CA GLU A 139 -2.04 6.26 -16.84
C GLU A 139 -0.72 7.04 -16.89
N THR A 140 -0.41 7.80 -15.83
CA THR A 140 0.87 8.50 -15.70
C THR A 140 2.04 7.53 -15.68
N PHE A 141 1.91 6.41 -14.96
CA PHE A 141 2.92 5.35 -14.90
C PHE A 141 3.17 4.73 -16.28
N LEU A 142 2.12 4.39 -17.03
CA LEU A 142 2.24 3.83 -18.38
C LEU A 142 2.94 4.79 -19.35
N GLN A 143 2.64 6.08 -19.27
CA GLN A 143 3.25 7.10 -20.12
C GLN A 143 4.71 7.36 -19.81
N ARG A 144 5.07 7.38 -18.51
CA ARG A 144 6.39 7.82 -18.05
C ARG A 144 7.37 6.66 -17.86
N GLN A 145 6.89 5.46 -17.54
CA GLN A 145 7.71 4.28 -17.23
C GLN A 145 8.80 4.57 -16.18
N LEU A 146 8.43 5.37 -15.17
CA LEU A 146 9.26 5.71 -14.01
C LEU A 146 8.63 5.14 -12.73
N ILE A 147 9.41 5.04 -11.67
CA ILE A 147 8.87 4.75 -10.34
C ILE A 147 7.93 5.88 -9.96
N LEU A 148 6.67 5.53 -9.63
CA LEU A 148 5.65 6.51 -9.29
C LEU A 148 5.10 6.26 -7.89
N ASN A 149 5.07 7.30 -7.08
CA ASN A 149 4.42 7.29 -5.77
C ASN A 149 3.28 8.30 -5.76
N PRO A 150 2.01 7.87 -5.66
CA PRO A 150 0.89 8.77 -5.42
C PRO A 150 1.09 9.61 -4.16
N LEU A 151 0.74 10.88 -4.24
CA LEU A 151 0.87 11.87 -3.18
C LEU A 151 -0.50 12.39 -2.77
N TYR A 152 -0.65 12.79 -1.52
CA TYR A 152 -1.82 13.47 -1.00
C TYR A 152 -1.50 14.90 -0.60
N GLU A 153 -2.28 15.87 -1.10
CA GLU A 153 -2.19 17.26 -0.64
C GLU A 153 -2.95 17.43 0.68
N SER A 154 -2.25 17.33 1.79
CA SER A 154 -2.84 17.38 3.12
C SER A 154 -3.24 18.77 3.58
N LYS A 155 -2.68 19.84 2.98
CA LYS A 155 -2.80 21.23 3.41
C LYS A 155 -2.43 21.45 4.89
N SER A 156 -1.68 20.52 5.48
CA SER A 156 -1.36 20.49 6.90
C SER A 156 0.09 20.11 7.16
N TYR A 157 0.88 21.07 7.63
CA TYR A 157 2.25 20.79 8.09
C TYR A 157 2.28 19.85 9.30
N ARG A 158 1.22 19.79 10.12
CA ARG A 158 1.12 18.82 11.20
C ARG A 158 1.03 17.40 10.66
N ALA A 159 0.15 17.16 9.68
CA ALA A 159 0.04 15.84 9.04
C ALA A 159 1.36 15.45 8.35
N ALA A 160 2.01 16.39 7.66
CA ALA A 160 3.30 16.16 7.01
C ALA A 160 4.44 15.80 8.00
N ARG A 161 4.40 16.29 9.25
CA ARG A 161 5.36 15.89 10.31
C ARG A 161 5.19 14.44 10.77
N GLU A 162 4.00 13.91 10.67
CA GLU A 162 3.66 12.55 11.12
C GLU A 162 3.84 11.52 9.99
N SER A 163 4.11 11.98 8.77
CA SER A 163 4.18 11.20 7.54
C SER A 163 5.49 11.40 6.78
N GLY A 164 5.63 10.74 5.64
CA GLY A 164 6.66 11.04 4.65
C GLY A 164 6.26 12.27 3.84
N SER A 165 6.95 13.41 4.02
CA SER A 165 6.67 14.63 3.24
C SER A 165 7.55 14.72 2.00
N VAL A 166 6.99 15.26 0.91
CA VAL A 166 7.63 15.29 -0.41
C VAL A 166 7.64 16.69 -0.97
N VAL A 167 8.78 17.10 -1.54
CA VAL A 167 8.88 18.28 -2.42
C VAL A 167 9.04 17.75 -3.84
N ILE A 168 8.21 18.20 -4.76
CA ILE A 168 8.27 17.86 -6.18
C ILE A 168 8.60 19.07 -7.03
N ASP A 169 9.13 18.83 -8.20
CA ASP A 169 9.15 19.78 -9.29
C ASP A 169 7.73 19.88 -9.88
N GLU A 170 7.16 21.08 -9.89
CA GLU A 170 5.74 21.28 -10.28
C GLU A 170 5.49 21.03 -11.78
N GLU A 171 6.51 21.14 -12.64
CA GLU A 171 6.37 20.92 -14.08
C GLU A 171 6.47 19.43 -14.45
N THR A 172 7.40 18.73 -13.81
CA THR A 172 7.71 17.33 -14.16
C THR A 172 7.10 16.31 -13.21
N GLY A 173 6.71 16.72 -12.00
CA GLY A 173 6.28 15.83 -10.91
C GLY A 173 7.44 15.05 -10.28
N GLU A 174 8.71 15.29 -10.66
CA GLU A 174 9.87 14.59 -10.11
C GLU A 174 10.09 14.96 -8.64
N PHE A 175 10.45 13.98 -7.82
CA PHE A 175 10.81 14.20 -6.43
C PHE A 175 12.13 14.97 -6.34
N ILE A 176 12.09 16.13 -5.70
CA ILE A 176 13.27 16.94 -5.36
C ILE A 176 13.80 16.50 -3.99
N GLU A 177 12.89 16.29 -3.02
CA GLU A 177 13.24 15.93 -1.65
C GLU A 177 12.15 15.06 -1.03
N PHE A 178 12.56 14.07 -0.26
CA PHE A 178 11.69 13.25 0.59
C PHE A 178 12.21 13.30 2.02
N MET A 179 11.31 13.50 2.97
CA MET A 179 11.64 13.59 4.40
C MET A 179 10.71 12.70 5.22
N GLU A 180 11.25 11.65 5.81
CA GLU A 180 10.50 10.75 6.69
C GLU A 180 10.30 11.42 8.07
N LYS A 181 9.05 11.77 8.42
CA LYS A 181 8.64 12.34 9.73
C LYS A 181 9.51 13.50 10.19
N ALA A 182 9.74 14.45 9.30
CA ALA A 182 10.57 15.61 9.57
C ALA A 182 9.92 16.57 10.58
N GLN A 183 10.73 17.09 11.52
CA GLN A 183 10.27 18.11 12.47
C GLN A 183 9.80 19.40 11.76
N THR A 184 10.45 19.74 10.68
CA THR A 184 10.16 20.91 9.84
C THR A 184 10.01 20.51 8.38
N PRO A 185 8.87 19.91 7.98
CA PRO A 185 8.65 19.55 6.58
C PRO A 185 8.59 20.80 5.70
N LYS A 186 9.11 20.70 4.48
CA LYS A 186 9.14 21.80 3.51
C LYS A 186 7.89 21.85 2.64
N SER A 187 7.06 20.83 2.69
CA SER A 187 5.85 20.67 1.88
C SER A 187 4.72 20.06 2.71
N THR A 188 3.49 20.25 2.27
CA THR A 188 2.28 19.60 2.80
C THR A 188 1.88 18.37 1.99
N LEU A 189 2.62 18.07 0.91
CA LEU A 189 2.45 16.83 0.15
C LEU A 189 2.94 15.63 0.96
N ILE A 190 2.10 14.60 1.06
CA ILE A 190 2.38 13.38 1.81
C ILE A 190 2.48 12.21 0.82
N SER A 191 3.55 11.42 0.95
CA SER A 191 3.68 10.14 0.26
C SER A 191 2.62 9.18 0.77
N LEU A 192 1.79 8.68 -0.13
CA LEU A 192 0.88 7.58 0.16
C LEU A 192 1.67 6.27 0.13
N GLY A 193 1.27 5.31 0.92
CA GLY A 193 1.85 3.96 0.90
C GLY A 193 1.45 3.17 -0.36
N ILE A 194 1.53 3.81 -1.52
CA ILE A 194 1.18 3.27 -2.85
C ILE A 194 2.33 3.54 -3.79
N TYR A 195 2.80 2.52 -4.51
CA TYR A 195 3.96 2.64 -5.38
C TYR A 195 3.78 1.82 -6.65
N PHE A 196 4.09 2.41 -7.81
CA PHE A 196 4.19 1.73 -9.08
C PHE A 196 5.66 1.58 -9.45
N PHE A 197 6.07 0.36 -9.78
CA PHE A 197 7.42 0.04 -10.21
C PHE A 197 7.39 -0.57 -11.61
N PRO A 198 8.13 0.00 -12.59
CA PRO A 198 8.38 -0.70 -13.84
C PRO A 198 9.12 -2.02 -13.58
N GLN A 199 8.81 -3.08 -14.33
CA GLN A 199 9.44 -4.41 -14.23
C GLN A 199 10.97 -4.32 -14.13
N GLN A 200 11.60 -3.54 -15.00
CA GLN A 200 13.06 -3.39 -15.04
C GLN A 200 13.66 -2.72 -13.80
N LYS A 201 12.83 -2.14 -12.91
CA LYS A 201 13.27 -1.50 -11.67
C LYS A 201 13.08 -2.39 -10.43
N LEU A 202 12.45 -3.55 -10.55
CA LEU A 202 12.23 -4.48 -9.43
C LEU A 202 13.54 -4.96 -8.79
N GLN A 203 14.61 -5.08 -9.60
CA GLN A 203 15.95 -5.41 -9.10
C GLN A 203 16.47 -4.42 -8.02
N LEU A 204 15.96 -3.19 -7.97
CA LEU A 204 16.35 -2.20 -6.96
C LEU A 204 15.86 -2.59 -5.55
N ILE A 205 14.74 -3.32 -5.45
CA ILE A 205 14.22 -3.85 -4.18
C ILE A 205 15.21 -4.87 -3.62
N LYS A 206 15.62 -5.83 -4.46
CA LYS A 206 16.65 -6.81 -4.08
C LYS A 206 17.98 -6.13 -3.73
N LYS A 207 18.44 -5.19 -4.55
CA LYS A 207 19.69 -4.44 -4.31
C LYS A 207 19.66 -3.75 -2.95
N TYR A 208 18.54 -3.10 -2.58
CA TYR A 208 18.35 -2.44 -1.28
C TYR A 208 18.53 -3.42 -0.12
N ILE A 209 17.97 -4.61 -0.23
CA ILE A 209 18.09 -5.67 0.79
C ILE A 209 19.52 -6.22 0.86
N ASP A 210 20.14 -6.52 -0.29
CA ASP A 210 21.50 -7.04 -0.38
C ASP A 210 22.55 -6.09 0.22
N GLU A 211 22.33 -4.77 0.08
CA GLU A 211 23.14 -3.71 0.71
C GLU A 211 22.90 -3.59 2.23
N LYS A 212 22.04 -4.43 2.82
CA LYS A 212 21.69 -4.45 4.26
C LYS A 212 21.10 -3.13 4.75
N ASN A 213 20.40 -2.41 3.89
CA ASN A 213 19.61 -1.26 4.28
C ASN A 213 18.43 -1.69 5.15
N ASN A 214 17.83 -0.73 5.89
CA ASN A 214 16.71 -1.02 6.79
C ASN A 214 15.42 -1.34 6.01
N PRO A 215 14.90 -2.58 6.05
CA PRO A 215 13.73 -2.97 5.28
C PRO A 215 12.39 -2.57 5.90
N ASP A 216 12.39 -2.01 7.13
CA ASP A 216 11.18 -1.80 7.93
C ASP A 216 10.24 -0.75 7.33
N LYS A 217 10.78 0.30 6.69
CA LYS A 217 9.99 1.44 6.25
C LYS A 217 10.25 1.83 4.80
N MET A 218 9.17 1.96 4.06
CA MET A 218 9.22 2.43 2.67
C MET A 218 9.83 3.84 2.53
N GLY A 219 9.68 4.71 3.53
CA GLY A 219 10.30 6.03 3.49
C GLY A 219 11.82 6.00 3.36
N PHE A 220 12.51 5.08 4.08
CA PHE A 220 13.96 4.91 3.92
C PHE A 220 14.32 4.33 2.55
N PHE A 221 13.51 3.42 2.05
CA PHE A 221 13.68 2.89 0.70
C PHE A 221 13.50 3.99 -0.37
N LEU A 222 12.49 4.85 -0.23
CA LEU A 222 12.31 6.01 -1.13
C LEU A 222 13.50 6.96 -1.12
N MET A 223 14.03 7.28 0.06
CA MET A 223 15.22 8.13 0.17
C MET A 223 16.43 7.52 -0.55
N TRP A 224 16.60 6.21 -0.47
CA TRP A 224 17.64 5.50 -1.19
C TRP A 224 17.34 5.43 -2.70
N LEU A 225 16.08 5.14 -3.09
CA LEU A 225 15.65 5.09 -4.50
C LEU A 225 15.93 6.40 -5.24
N MET A 226 15.67 7.53 -4.62
CA MET A 226 15.93 8.86 -5.20
C MET A 226 17.41 9.12 -5.52
N GLN A 227 18.33 8.35 -4.92
CA GLN A 227 19.75 8.40 -5.24
C GLN A 227 20.12 7.47 -6.42
N GLN A 228 19.25 6.51 -6.77
CA GLN A 228 19.48 5.55 -7.84
C GLN A 228 18.72 5.91 -9.11
N GLU A 229 17.50 6.43 -8.96
CA GLU A 229 16.54 6.61 -10.05
C GLU A 229 15.67 7.84 -9.83
N LYS A 230 15.05 8.31 -10.91
CA LYS A 230 13.99 9.30 -10.82
C LYS A 230 12.72 8.68 -10.26
N VAL A 231 12.15 9.34 -9.26
CA VAL A 231 10.83 9.02 -8.70
C VAL A 231 9.90 10.19 -9.03
N ILE A 232 8.69 9.89 -9.47
CA ILE A 232 7.68 10.91 -9.76
C ILE A 232 6.47 10.78 -8.85
N GLY A 233 5.76 11.89 -8.62
CA GLY A 233 4.51 11.96 -7.89
C GLY A 233 3.32 12.21 -8.79
N HIS A 234 2.16 11.68 -8.40
CA HIS A 234 0.85 12.11 -8.87
C HIS A 234 0.05 12.60 -7.66
N VAL A 235 -0.44 13.83 -7.68
CA VAL A 235 -1.04 14.48 -6.51
C VAL A 235 -2.55 14.29 -6.51
N TYR A 236 -3.07 13.72 -5.42
CA TYR A 236 -4.50 13.59 -5.11
C TYR A 236 -4.92 14.64 -4.08
N THR A 237 -6.13 15.14 -4.21
CA THR A 237 -6.77 16.08 -3.28
C THR A 237 -8.03 15.49 -2.63
N GLU A 238 -8.49 14.35 -3.12
CA GLU A 238 -9.61 13.58 -2.57
C GLU A 238 -9.21 12.91 -1.26
N LYS A 239 -10.21 12.48 -0.48
CA LYS A 239 -10.00 11.99 0.88
C LYS A 239 -9.12 10.74 0.93
N TRP A 240 -8.11 10.81 1.78
CA TRP A 240 -7.27 9.72 2.23
C TRP A 240 -7.30 9.66 3.76
N PHE A 241 -7.29 8.46 4.32
CA PHE A 241 -7.32 8.21 5.74
C PHE A 241 -6.16 7.28 6.13
N ASP A 242 -5.22 7.80 6.92
CA ASP A 242 -4.25 6.96 7.64
C ASP A 242 -4.91 6.42 8.90
N VAL A 243 -5.34 5.16 8.87
CA VAL A 243 -5.97 4.48 10.01
C VAL A 243 -4.90 4.05 11.03
N GLY A 244 -4.02 4.96 11.43
CA GLY A 244 -2.92 4.72 12.38
C GLY A 244 -3.32 4.78 13.87
N TRP A 245 -4.48 5.39 14.19
CA TRP A 245 -4.94 5.69 15.54
C TRP A 245 -6.45 5.47 15.65
N ILE A 246 -6.96 5.30 16.87
CA ILE A 246 -8.39 5.05 17.12
C ILE A 246 -9.24 6.21 16.60
N GLU A 247 -8.84 7.45 16.82
CA GLU A 247 -9.57 8.63 16.36
C GLU A 247 -9.63 8.72 14.82
N ALA A 248 -8.55 8.33 14.14
CA ALA A 248 -8.51 8.27 12.68
C ALA A 248 -9.43 7.17 12.14
N LEU A 249 -9.49 6.01 12.80
CA LEU A 249 -10.43 4.94 12.47
C LEU A 249 -11.88 5.40 12.61
N GLU A 250 -12.23 6.07 13.72
CA GLU A 250 -13.58 6.58 13.94
C GLU A 250 -13.94 7.67 12.92
N THR A 251 -12.99 8.51 12.53
CA THR A 251 -13.17 9.48 11.45
C THR A 251 -13.42 8.78 10.11
N ALA A 252 -12.60 7.78 9.79
CA ALA A 252 -12.78 6.97 8.58
C ALA A 252 -14.15 6.27 8.55
N ARG A 253 -14.60 5.68 9.67
CA ARG A 253 -15.92 5.06 9.78
C ARG A 253 -17.08 6.04 9.51
N LYS A 254 -16.92 7.30 9.86
CA LYS A 254 -17.94 8.34 9.63
C LYS A 254 -17.90 8.88 8.20
N GLU A 255 -16.71 9.21 7.72
CA GLU A 255 -16.51 10.07 6.55
C GLU A 255 -16.09 9.34 5.28
N PHE A 256 -15.60 8.10 5.38
CA PHE A 256 -15.23 7.33 4.21
C PHE A 256 -16.48 7.02 3.36
N THR A 257 -16.33 7.18 2.05
CA THR A 257 -17.31 6.79 1.03
C THR A 257 -16.60 5.87 0.06
N PRO A 258 -17.01 4.59 -0.03
CA PRO A 258 -16.38 3.59 -0.91
C PRO A 258 -16.36 3.97 -2.39
#